data_eacf09618273da101882d837ced77a3f
#
_entry.id   eacf09618273da101882d837ced77a3f
#
_cell.length_a   1.000
_cell.length_b   1.000
_cell.length_c   1.000
_cell.angle_alpha   90.00
_cell.angle_beta   90.00
_cell.angle_gamma   90.00
#
_symmetry.space_group_name_H-M   'P 1'
#
loop_
_entity.id
_entity.type
_entity.pdbx_description
1 polymer ?
#
loop_
_entity_poly.entity_id
_entity_poly.type
_entity_poly.pdbx_seq_one_letter_code
_entity_poly.pdbx_strand_id
1 'polypeptide(L)'
;MQHPTDPQKPQSPTGPAVRIAKPAAGEPAATMRLNKRMAELGICSRREADDWIARGWVRVNGQPAVMGQPVALNARIDIDRQAEQQQRQQVTILINKPVGYVSGQAEDGHEPAVVLVQPQNRWRECNSRMRWGHEQLRGLAPAGRLDIDSIGLLVLTQDGRVARQLIGEDSDIEKEYLVRVSYGAESVNVQAAFPPDQLKLLCHGLSLDGQPLRPAQVSWQNPEQLRFVLREGKKRQIRRMCEQVGLFVTGLKRVRIGQVNLGHLPVGQWRYLAPHEHF
;
A
#
# COMPACT_ATOMS: atom_id res chain seq x y z
N MET A 1 34.55 33.35 48.49
CA MET A 1 35.28 32.71 47.39
C MET A 1 34.32 31.76 46.69
N GLN A 2 33.79 32.20 45.58
CA GLN A 2 32.83 31.42 44.76
C GLN A 2 33.63 30.72 43.66
N HIS A 3 33.48 29.38 43.55
CA HIS A 3 34.03 28.61 42.44
C HIS A 3 33.09 28.71 41.21
N PRO A 4 33.63 28.88 40.00
CA PRO A 4 32.83 28.95 38.79
C PRO A 4 32.44 27.51 38.36
N THR A 5 31.17 27.37 38.00
CA THR A 5 30.58 26.16 37.41
C THR A 5 31.03 25.99 35.95
N ASP A 6 31.55 24.81 35.64
CA ASP A 6 31.96 24.35 34.32
C ASP A 6 30.74 24.13 33.41
N PRO A 7 30.77 24.53 32.11
CA PRO A 7 29.64 24.30 31.21
C PRO A 7 29.59 22.82 30.77
N GLN A 8 28.41 22.21 30.96
CA GLN A 8 28.11 20.86 30.56
C GLN A 8 28.23 20.67 29.03
N LYS A 9 29.05 19.71 28.65
CA LYS A 9 29.23 19.20 27.29
C LYS A 9 27.91 18.55 26.78
N PRO A 10 27.46 18.81 25.53
CA PRO A 10 26.22 18.22 25.02
C PRO A 10 26.37 16.70 24.89
N GLN A 11 25.44 16.00 25.50
CA GLN A 11 25.33 14.53 25.41
C GLN A 11 24.90 14.12 24.00
N SER A 12 25.64 13.20 23.40
CA SER A 12 25.34 12.58 22.11
C SER A 12 24.07 11.71 22.17
N PRO A 13 23.19 11.75 21.15
CA PRO A 13 21.98 10.93 21.12
C PRO A 13 22.31 9.47 20.83
N THR A 14 22.03 8.59 21.77
CA THR A 14 22.08 7.13 21.62
C THR A 14 20.71 6.62 21.15
N GLY A 15 20.54 6.47 19.83
CA GLY A 15 19.47 5.67 19.24
C GLY A 15 19.98 4.26 18.85
N PRO A 16 19.12 3.26 18.67
CA PRO A 16 19.56 1.90 18.35
C PRO A 16 20.21 1.85 16.96
N ALA A 17 21.50 1.51 16.92
CA ALA A 17 22.27 1.35 15.67
C ALA A 17 22.02 -0.07 15.10
N VAL A 18 21.54 -0.17 13.89
CA VAL A 18 21.48 -1.43 13.13
C VAL A 18 22.92 -1.78 12.70
N ARG A 19 23.51 -2.82 13.31
CA ARG A 19 24.84 -3.33 12.94
C ARG A 19 24.72 -4.33 11.79
N ILE A 20 25.34 -4.02 10.66
CA ILE A 20 25.52 -4.96 9.54
C ILE A 20 26.99 -5.41 9.52
N ALA A 21 27.23 -6.71 9.31
CA ALA A 21 28.55 -7.33 9.31
C ALA A 21 29.51 -6.74 8.26
N LYS A 22 30.83 -6.74 8.59
CA LYS A 22 31.91 -6.18 7.78
C LYS A 22 32.27 -7.16 6.62
N PRO A 23 32.30 -6.74 5.36
CA PRO A 23 32.73 -7.60 4.24
C PRO A 23 34.28 -7.68 4.17
N ALA A 24 34.77 -8.79 3.56
CA ALA A 24 36.18 -9.04 3.34
C ALA A 24 36.78 -8.06 2.31
N ALA A 25 38.03 -7.71 2.48
CA ALA A 25 38.76 -6.77 1.63
C ALA A 25 39.02 -7.35 0.23
N GLY A 26 38.61 -6.65 -0.84
CA GLY A 26 39.06 -6.96 -2.19
C GLY A 26 38.18 -6.61 -3.37
N GLU A 27 36.86 -6.46 -3.20
CA GLU A 27 35.99 -6.05 -4.32
C GLU A 27 35.47 -4.61 -4.16
N PRO A 28 35.30 -3.84 -5.25
CA PRO A 28 34.67 -2.51 -5.13
C PRO A 28 33.26 -2.72 -4.56
N ALA A 29 33.06 -2.23 -3.34
CA ALA A 29 31.77 -2.38 -2.66
C ALA A 29 30.65 -1.86 -3.55
N ALA A 30 29.70 -2.71 -3.89
CA ALA A 30 28.53 -2.30 -4.67
C ALA A 30 27.89 -1.07 -3.98
N THR A 31 27.72 0.00 -4.75
CA THR A 31 27.12 1.25 -4.26
C THR A 31 25.72 1.44 -4.82
N MET A 32 24.86 2.08 -4.08
CA MET A 32 23.54 2.50 -4.54
C MET A 32 23.19 3.90 -3.96
N ARG A 33 22.19 4.54 -4.54
CA ARG A 33 21.71 5.84 -4.00
C ARG A 33 21.18 5.67 -2.59
N LEU A 34 21.51 6.59 -1.69
CA LEU A 34 21.14 6.56 -0.28
C LEU A 34 19.63 6.40 -0.07
N ASN A 35 18.80 7.18 -0.78
CA ASN A 35 17.34 7.07 -0.69
C ASN A 35 16.82 5.69 -1.08
N LYS A 36 17.42 5.04 -2.10
CA LYS A 36 17.11 3.67 -2.49
C LYS A 36 17.50 2.69 -1.38
N ARG A 37 18.71 2.86 -0.81
CA ARG A 37 19.20 2.01 0.28
C ARG A 37 18.32 2.11 1.53
N MET A 38 17.92 3.31 1.92
CA MET A 38 17.01 3.52 3.05
C MET A 38 15.67 2.83 2.83
N ALA A 39 15.14 2.90 1.61
CA ALA A 39 13.89 2.23 1.26
C ALA A 39 14.03 0.70 1.25
N GLU A 40 15.15 0.13 0.77
CA GLU A 40 15.42 -1.31 0.81
C GLU A 40 15.55 -1.84 2.24
N LEU A 41 16.16 -1.07 3.12
CA LEU A 41 16.27 -1.39 4.55
C LEU A 41 14.93 -1.24 5.30
N GLY A 42 13.85 -0.79 4.65
CA GLY A 42 12.55 -0.59 5.28
C GLY A 42 12.49 0.60 6.25
N ILE A 43 13.49 1.48 6.21
CA ILE A 43 13.57 2.65 7.09
C ILE A 43 12.46 3.64 6.75
N CYS A 44 12.30 3.96 5.46
CA CYS A 44 11.30 4.91 4.94
C CYS A 44 11.10 4.70 3.43
N SER A 45 10.20 5.44 2.79
CA SER A 45 10.11 5.49 1.34
C SER A 45 11.24 6.34 0.74
N ARG A 46 11.50 6.21 -0.58
CA ARG A 46 12.50 7.04 -1.27
C ARG A 46 12.20 8.53 -1.16
N ARG A 47 10.92 8.93 -1.24
CA ARG A 47 10.50 10.33 -1.13
C ARG A 47 10.71 10.87 0.28
N GLU A 48 10.41 10.08 1.30
CA GLU A 48 10.68 10.44 2.70
C GLU A 48 12.18 10.56 2.95
N ALA A 49 12.98 9.63 2.41
CA ALA A 49 14.43 9.70 2.50
C ALA A 49 14.96 10.99 1.92
N ASP A 50 14.48 11.40 0.73
CA ASP A 50 14.88 12.66 0.11
C ASP A 50 14.49 13.87 0.97
N ASP A 51 13.28 13.91 1.54
CA ASP A 51 12.86 14.99 2.46
C ASP A 51 13.71 15.01 3.73
N TRP A 52 14.01 13.87 4.34
CA TRP A 52 14.84 13.78 5.54
C TRP A 52 16.30 14.18 5.28
N ILE A 53 16.86 13.80 4.13
CA ILE A 53 18.19 14.20 3.70
C ILE A 53 18.23 15.73 3.51
N ALA A 54 17.23 16.31 2.82
CA ALA A 54 17.15 17.75 2.61
C ALA A 54 17.04 18.55 3.92
N ARG A 55 16.41 17.98 4.95
CA ARG A 55 16.32 18.57 6.30
C ARG A 55 17.54 18.32 7.17
N GLY A 56 18.54 17.58 6.70
CA GLY A 56 19.72 17.24 7.48
C GLY A 56 19.48 16.19 8.59
N TRP A 57 18.40 15.42 8.51
CA TRP A 57 18.03 14.40 9.50
C TRP A 57 18.67 13.03 9.27
N VAL A 58 19.54 12.92 8.26
CA VAL A 58 20.21 11.66 7.91
C VAL A 58 21.72 11.84 7.98
N ARG A 59 22.41 10.88 8.59
CA ARG A 59 23.88 10.80 8.59
C ARG A 59 24.31 9.46 8.02
N VAL A 60 25.40 9.50 7.25
CA VAL A 60 26.04 8.30 6.71
C VAL A 60 27.46 8.23 7.30
N ASN A 61 27.76 7.15 8.02
CA ASN A 61 29.04 6.97 8.73
C ASN A 61 29.40 8.18 9.62
N GLY A 62 28.38 8.78 10.27
CA GLY A 62 28.52 9.93 11.16
C GLY A 62 28.55 11.29 10.46
N GLN A 63 28.67 11.37 9.14
CA GLN A 63 28.67 12.61 8.36
C GLN A 63 27.26 12.94 7.86
N PRO A 64 26.87 14.23 7.81
CA PRO A 64 25.61 14.64 7.20
C PRO A 64 25.46 14.11 5.77
N ALA A 65 24.31 13.54 5.46
CA ALA A 65 24.03 13.03 4.11
C ALA A 65 23.70 14.17 3.14
N VAL A 66 24.01 13.96 1.85
CA VAL A 66 23.66 14.89 0.77
C VAL A 66 22.73 14.23 -0.24
N MET A 67 21.92 15.04 -0.91
CA MET A 67 20.96 14.56 -1.92
C MET A 67 21.67 13.79 -3.05
N GLY A 68 21.09 12.62 -3.41
CA GLY A 68 21.62 11.79 -4.48
C GLY A 68 22.90 11.02 -4.14
N GLN A 69 23.41 11.10 -2.90
CA GLN A 69 24.65 10.47 -2.44
C GLN A 69 24.65 8.96 -2.73
N PRO A 70 25.70 8.43 -3.39
CA PRO A 70 25.92 6.99 -3.44
C PRO A 70 26.49 6.50 -2.10
N VAL A 71 26.01 5.34 -1.62
CA VAL A 71 26.48 4.72 -0.38
C VAL A 71 26.81 3.25 -0.62
N ALA A 72 27.82 2.74 0.09
CA ALA A 72 28.11 1.31 0.13
C ALA A 72 26.98 0.55 0.85
N LEU A 73 26.75 -0.69 0.47
CA LEU A 73 25.67 -1.51 1.06
C LEU A 73 25.81 -1.74 2.57
N ASN A 74 27.03 -1.64 3.08
CA ASN A 74 27.37 -1.77 4.50
C ASN A 74 27.51 -0.43 5.23
N ALA A 75 27.22 0.71 4.59
CA ALA A 75 27.30 2.02 5.23
C ALA A 75 26.32 2.10 6.42
N ARG A 76 26.80 2.68 7.52
CA ARG A 76 25.95 2.99 8.67
C ARG A 76 25.09 4.21 8.35
N ILE A 77 23.79 4.08 8.50
CA ILE A 77 22.81 5.15 8.30
C ILE A 77 22.18 5.44 9.67
N ASP A 78 22.35 6.66 10.13
CA ASP A 78 21.77 7.16 11.38
C ASP A 78 20.67 8.18 11.04
N ILE A 79 19.54 8.13 11.76
CA ILE A 79 18.35 8.95 11.54
C ILE A 79 18.06 9.78 12.77
N ASP A 80 17.69 11.04 12.56
CA ASP A 80 17.28 11.95 13.63
C ASP A 80 15.93 11.53 14.24
N ARG A 81 15.76 11.79 15.53
CA ARG A 81 14.50 11.53 16.25
C ARG A 81 13.31 12.28 15.65
N GLN A 82 13.52 13.43 15.04
CA GLN A 82 12.46 14.21 14.37
C GLN A 82 11.86 13.43 13.20
N ALA A 83 12.68 12.72 12.41
CA ALA A 83 12.22 11.85 11.33
C ALA A 83 11.37 10.69 11.87
N GLU A 84 11.81 10.05 12.96
CA GLU A 84 11.05 8.98 13.61
C GLU A 84 9.70 9.49 14.16
N GLN A 85 9.68 10.67 14.78
CA GLN A 85 8.45 11.30 15.28
C GLN A 85 7.48 11.62 14.16
N GLN A 86 7.97 12.20 13.06
CA GLN A 86 7.15 12.45 11.87
C GLN A 86 6.54 11.16 11.33
N GLN A 87 7.31 10.08 11.25
CA GLN A 87 6.85 8.79 10.76
C GLN A 87 5.78 8.17 11.68
N ARG A 88 5.91 8.30 13.01
CA ARG A 88 4.91 7.82 13.98
C ARG A 88 3.57 8.55 13.90
N GLN A 89 3.56 9.76 13.34
CA GLN A 89 2.34 10.56 13.16
C GLN A 89 1.61 10.24 11.86
N GLN A 90 2.24 9.48 10.96
CA GLN A 90 1.65 9.08 9.69
C GLN A 90 0.42 8.20 9.91
N VAL A 91 -0.59 8.41 9.07
CA VAL A 91 -1.84 7.65 9.13
C VAL A 91 -2.00 6.74 7.93
N THR A 92 -2.62 5.59 8.18
CA THR A 92 -3.17 4.72 7.15
C THR A 92 -4.67 4.64 7.34
N ILE A 93 -5.41 4.92 6.28
CA ILE A 93 -6.87 5.00 6.25
C ILE A 93 -7.39 3.93 5.31
N LEU A 94 -8.41 3.23 5.77
CA LEU A 94 -9.18 2.26 5.02
C LEU A 94 -10.51 2.90 4.63
N ILE A 95 -10.84 2.88 3.35
CA ILE A 95 -12.11 3.42 2.85
C ILE A 95 -12.85 2.35 2.05
N ASN A 96 -14.18 2.27 2.24
CA ASN A 96 -15.03 1.51 1.35
C ASN A 96 -15.41 2.43 0.17
N LYS A 97 -14.55 2.43 -0.86
CA LYS A 97 -14.71 3.30 -2.03
C LYS A 97 -16.02 3.01 -2.76
N PRO A 98 -16.91 3.96 -2.96
CA PRO A 98 -18.08 3.79 -3.82
C PRO A 98 -17.69 3.81 -5.31
N VAL A 99 -18.61 3.41 -6.19
CA VAL A 99 -18.48 3.67 -7.64
C VAL A 99 -18.49 5.17 -7.92
N GLY A 100 -17.95 5.59 -9.06
CA GLY A 100 -17.92 6.99 -9.48
C GLY A 100 -16.73 7.79 -8.95
N TYR A 101 -15.94 7.26 -8.02
CA TYR A 101 -14.73 7.89 -7.52
C TYR A 101 -13.49 7.22 -8.10
N VAL A 102 -12.48 8.00 -8.48
CA VAL A 102 -11.16 7.50 -8.87
C VAL A 102 -10.30 7.27 -7.62
N SER A 103 -9.35 6.33 -7.69
CA SER A 103 -8.48 6.06 -6.54
C SER A 103 -7.41 7.12 -6.31
N GLY A 104 -6.93 7.75 -7.39
CA GLY A 104 -5.83 8.72 -7.38
C GLY A 104 -6.28 10.15 -7.59
N GLN A 105 -5.60 10.85 -8.50
CA GLN A 105 -5.95 12.21 -8.87
C GLN A 105 -7.27 12.25 -9.66
N ALA A 106 -7.95 13.39 -9.61
CA ALA A 106 -9.16 13.62 -10.42
C ALA A 106 -8.87 13.33 -11.90
N GLU A 107 -9.76 12.58 -12.53
CA GLU A 107 -9.63 12.15 -13.92
C GLU A 107 -11.03 12.14 -14.56
N ASP A 108 -11.16 12.66 -15.77
CA ASP A 108 -12.40 12.64 -16.56
C ASP A 108 -13.65 13.18 -15.82
N GLY A 109 -13.49 14.23 -15.01
CA GLY A 109 -14.58 14.83 -14.23
C GLY A 109 -14.96 14.05 -12.96
N HIS A 110 -14.24 12.97 -12.62
CA HIS A 110 -14.47 12.19 -11.40
C HIS A 110 -13.58 12.64 -10.26
N GLU A 111 -14.16 12.71 -9.06
CA GLU A 111 -13.45 13.09 -7.85
C GLU A 111 -12.58 11.95 -7.30
N PRO A 112 -11.43 12.26 -6.68
CA PRO A 112 -10.60 11.28 -6.02
C PRO A 112 -11.24 10.80 -4.71
N ALA A 113 -11.10 9.51 -4.40
CA ALA A 113 -11.68 8.91 -3.19
C ALA A 113 -11.20 9.57 -1.88
N VAL A 114 -10.06 10.27 -1.88
CA VAL A 114 -9.55 11.00 -0.71
C VAL A 114 -10.48 12.11 -0.24
N VAL A 115 -11.34 12.68 -1.12
CA VAL A 115 -12.31 13.71 -0.71
C VAL A 115 -13.37 13.18 0.27
N LEU A 116 -13.56 11.86 0.32
CA LEU A 116 -14.45 11.20 1.27
C LEU A 116 -13.87 11.11 2.68
N VAL A 117 -12.57 11.38 2.87
CA VAL A 117 -11.91 11.37 4.18
C VAL A 117 -12.25 12.66 4.94
N GLN A 118 -13.49 12.73 5.39
CA GLN A 118 -14.09 13.84 6.13
C GLN A 118 -14.63 13.33 7.48
N PRO A 119 -14.69 14.14 8.53
CA PRO A 119 -15.19 13.70 9.85
C PRO A 119 -16.58 13.04 9.80
N GLN A 120 -17.49 13.60 8.99
CA GLN A 120 -18.86 13.08 8.85
C GLN A 120 -18.94 11.69 8.22
N ASN A 121 -17.93 11.30 7.44
CA ASN A 121 -17.85 10.00 6.78
C ASN A 121 -17.02 8.99 7.60
N ARG A 122 -16.50 9.39 8.76
CA ARG A 122 -15.79 8.46 9.63
C ARG A 122 -16.75 7.42 10.17
N TRP A 123 -16.42 6.15 10.00
CA TRP A 123 -17.22 5.05 10.54
C TRP A 123 -17.32 5.13 12.08
N ARG A 124 -18.53 5.07 12.60
CA ARG A 124 -18.79 5.23 14.06
C ARG A 124 -18.16 4.14 14.91
N GLU A 125 -18.01 2.92 14.37
CA GLU A 125 -17.38 1.79 15.05
C GLU A 125 -15.85 1.77 14.90
N CYS A 126 -15.26 2.85 14.40
CA CYS A 126 -13.81 2.99 14.34
C CYS A 126 -13.22 3.12 15.75
N ASN A 127 -12.59 2.05 16.24
CA ASN A 127 -11.99 1.97 17.58
C ASN A 127 -10.67 2.74 17.74
N SER A 128 -10.21 3.43 16.70
CA SER A 128 -9.00 4.23 16.76
C SER A 128 -9.21 5.46 17.65
N ARG A 129 -8.29 5.68 18.61
CA ARG A 129 -8.24 6.89 19.45
C ARG A 129 -7.69 8.12 18.71
N MET A 130 -7.24 7.97 17.47
CA MET A 130 -6.72 9.07 16.67
C MET A 130 -7.82 10.10 16.42
N ARG A 131 -7.48 11.36 16.67
CA ARG A 131 -8.35 12.48 16.29
C ARG A 131 -8.07 12.83 14.85
N TRP A 132 -9.12 13.07 14.08
CA TRP A 132 -8.99 13.53 12.70
C TRP A 132 -8.55 15.01 12.68
N GLY A 133 -7.66 15.33 11.75
CA GLY A 133 -7.20 16.68 11.45
C GLY A 133 -6.90 16.85 9.97
N HIS A 134 -7.07 18.05 9.44
CA HIS A 134 -6.83 18.38 8.02
C HIS A 134 -5.39 18.09 7.59
N GLU A 135 -4.43 18.19 8.51
CA GLU A 135 -3.01 17.88 8.27
C GLU A 135 -2.79 16.44 7.82
N GLN A 136 -3.68 15.52 8.20
CA GLN A 136 -3.62 14.10 7.80
C GLN A 136 -3.95 13.89 6.32
N LEU A 137 -4.58 14.84 5.64
CA LEU A 137 -4.82 14.78 4.20
C LEU A 137 -3.54 15.08 3.40
N ARG A 138 -2.58 15.80 4.01
CA ARG A 138 -1.34 16.14 3.32
C ARG A 138 -0.49 14.89 3.10
N GLY A 139 -0.21 14.59 1.83
CA GLY A 139 0.58 13.41 1.47
C GLY A 139 -0.17 12.08 1.59
N LEU A 140 -1.46 12.10 1.96
CA LEU A 140 -2.31 10.92 1.96
C LEU A 140 -2.56 10.46 0.52
N ALA A 141 -2.06 9.29 0.15
CA ALA A 141 -2.11 8.77 -1.21
C ALA A 141 -2.61 7.31 -1.25
N PRO A 142 -3.23 6.87 -2.35
CA PRO A 142 -3.68 5.50 -2.48
C PRO A 142 -2.49 4.53 -2.58
N ALA A 143 -2.48 3.50 -1.76
CA ALA A 143 -1.60 2.35 -1.85
C ALA A 143 -2.25 1.26 -2.70
N GLY A 144 -2.29 1.49 -4.00
CA GLY A 144 -2.97 0.70 -5.01
C GLY A 144 -4.22 1.38 -5.56
N ARG A 145 -4.74 0.78 -6.61
CA ARG A 145 -5.91 1.33 -7.33
C ARG A 145 -7.11 0.39 -7.23
N LEU A 146 -8.26 0.96 -7.34
CA LEU A 146 -9.54 0.30 -7.58
C LEU A 146 -10.23 1.09 -8.68
N ASP A 147 -10.77 0.40 -9.70
CA ASP A 147 -11.38 1.05 -10.84
C ASP A 147 -12.58 1.90 -10.41
N ILE A 148 -12.94 2.89 -11.25
CA ILE A 148 -14.03 3.82 -10.98
C ILE A 148 -15.38 3.11 -10.81
N ASP A 149 -15.60 2.05 -11.60
CA ASP A 149 -16.79 1.20 -11.61
C ASP A 149 -16.74 0.03 -10.62
N SER A 150 -15.79 0.06 -9.67
CA SER A 150 -15.60 -0.94 -8.64
C SER A 150 -15.74 -0.34 -7.24
N ILE A 151 -16.21 -1.15 -6.29
CA ILE A 151 -16.40 -0.75 -4.90
C ILE A 151 -15.46 -1.51 -3.96
N GLY A 152 -15.36 -1.06 -2.72
CA GLY A 152 -14.73 -1.85 -1.67
C GLY A 152 -13.45 -1.25 -1.10
N LEU A 153 -12.64 -2.10 -0.50
CA LEU A 153 -11.49 -1.71 0.30
C LEU A 153 -10.42 -1.00 -0.54
N LEU A 154 -10.21 0.26 -0.27
CA LEU A 154 -9.10 1.07 -0.76
C LEU A 154 -8.27 1.54 0.42
N VAL A 155 -6.95 1.43 0.31
CA VAL A 155 -6.00 1.90 1.33
C VAL A 155 -5.43 3.23 0.89
N LEU A 156 -5.54 4.24 1.75
CA LEU A 156 -4.88 5.53 1.62
C LEU A 156 -3.83 5.62 2.74
N THR A 157 -2.60 6.00 2.42
CA THR A 157 -1.54 6.06 3.42
C THR A 157 -0.59 7.23 3.20
N GLN A 158 -0.05 7.75 4.30
CA GLN A 158 1.09 8.65 4.31
C GLN A 158 2.40 7.87 4.42
N ASP A 159 2.37 6.62 4.89
CA ASP A 159 3.55 5.78 5.10
C ASP A 159 3.95 5.06 3.80
N GLY A 160 5.06 5.49 3.23
CA GLY A 160 5.59 4.90 2.01
C GLY A 160 6.04 3.44 2.15
N ARG A 161 6.26 2.94 3.37
CA ARG A 161 6.58 1.52 3.65
C ARG A 161 5.32 0.67 3.43
N VAL A 162 4.17 1.14 3.95
CA VAL A 162 2.86 0.51 3.70
C VAL A 162 2.55 0.50 2.21
N ALA A 163 2.75 1.63 1.53
CA ALA A 163 2.54 1.70 0.09
C ALA A 163 3.43 0.69 -0.66
N ARG A 164 4.72 0.60 -0.33
CA ARG A 164 5.65 -0.37 -0.95
C ARG A 164 5.23 -1.82 -0.70
N GLN A 165 4.80 -2.14 0.52
CA GLN A 165 4.31 -3.48 0.86
C GLN A 165 3.14 -3.89 -0.02
N LEU A 166 2.21 -2.97 -0.31
CA LEU A 166 0.97 -3.25 -1.03
C LEU A 166 1.11 -3.23 -2.56
N ILE A 167 2.00 -2.37 -3.09
CA ILE A 167 2.11 -2.10 -4.54
C ILE A 167 3.55 -2.13 -5.07
N GLY A 168 4.54 -2.54 -4.27
CA GLY A 168 5.89 -2.77 -4.75
C GLY A 168 5.92 -3.87 -5.81
N GLU A 169 6.94 -3.82 -6.67
CA GLU A 169 7.11 -4.83 -7.75
C GLU A 169 7.19 -6.26 -7.21
N ASP A 170 7.77 -6.41 -6.01
CA ASP A 170 7.92 -7.69 -5.31
C ASP A 170 6.75 -8.00 -4.37
N SER A 171 5.66 -7.21 -4.41
CA SER A 171 4.52 -7.42 -3.53
C SER A 171 3.79 -8.73 -3.87
N ASP A 172 3.67 -9.61 -2.87
CA ASP A 172 2.95 -10.88 -2.97
C ASP A 172 1.66 -10.86 -2.12
N ILE A 173 1.22 -9.66 -1.75
CA ILE A 173 0.04 -9.45 -0.92
C ILE A 173 -1.23 -9.82 -1.69
N GLU A 174 -1.98 -10.75 -1.11
CA GLU A 174 -3.26 -11.20 -1.66
C GLU A 174 -4.31 -10.09 -1.63
N LYS A 175 -5.08 -10.03 -2.69
CA LYS A 175 -6.26 -9.16 -2.80
C LYS A 175 -7.45 -10.01 -3.16
N GLU A 176 -8.50 -9.94 -2.33
CA GLU A 176 -9.71 -10.74 -2.51
C GLU A 176 -10.87 -9.89 -2.98
N TYR A 177 -11.56 -10.43 -3.98
CA TYR A 177 -12.68 -9.76 -4.63
C TYR A 177 -13.92 -10.67 -4.70
N LEU A 178 -15.09 -10.06 -4.55
CA LEU A 178 -16.38 -10.64 -4.91
C LEU A 178 -16.84 -10.03 -6.24
N VAL A 179 -17.09 -10.89 -7.20
CA VAL A 179 -17.32 -10.50 -8.60
C VAL A 179 -18.65 -11.06 -9.05
N ARG A 180 -19.65 -10.19 -9.18
CA ARG A 180 -20.94 -10.57 -9.75
C ARG A 180 -20.83 -10.63 -11.26
N VAL A 181 -21.37 -11.68 -11.85
CA VAL A 181 -21.22 -11.98 -13.27
C VAL A 181 -22.55 -12.37 -13.93
N SER A 182 -22.61 -12.23 -15.26
CA SER A 182 -23.57 -12.87 -16.14
C SER A 182 -22.85 -13.67 -17.22
N TYR A 183 -23.53 -14.66 -17.83
CA TYR A 183 -22.97 -15.50 -18.89
C TYR A 183 -23.99 -15.60 -20.03
N GLY A 184 -23.69 -15.01 -21.17
CA GLY A 184 -24.67 -14.87 -22.25
C GLY A 184 -25.92 -14.10 -21.78
N ALA A 185 -27.08 -14.71 -21.91
CA ALA A 185 -28.36 -14.16 -21.43
C ALA A 185 -28.63 -14.47 -19.94
N GLU A 186 -27.84 -15.38 -19.33
CA GLU A 186 -28.04 -15.81 -17.94
C GLU A 186 -27.48 -14.78 -16.97
N SER A 187 -28.33 -14.25 -16.11
CA SER A 187 -27.96 -13.37 -15.00
C SER A 187 -28.29 -13.96 -13.63
N VAL A 188 -29.04 -15.06 -13.61
CA VAL A 188 -29.42 -15.83 -12.44
C VAL A 188 -28.93 -17.26 -12.65
N ASN A 189 -28.38 -17.87 -11.60
CA ASN A 189 -27.82 -19.22 -11.65
C ASN A 189 -26.74 -19.46 -12.73
N VAL A 190 -25.89 -18.44 -12.93
CA VAL A 190 -24.77 -18.41 -13.89
C VAL A 190 -23.83 -19.60 -13.70
N GLN A 191 -23.61 -20.02 -12.45
CA GLN A 191 -22.78 -21.17 -12.12
C GLN A 191 -23.19 -22.45 -12.85
N ALA A 192 -24.49 -22.70 -12.99
CA ALA A 192 -24.99 -23.89 -13.65
C ALA A 192 -24.77 -23.88 -15.17
N ALA A 193 -24.78 -22.70 -15.79
CA ALA A 193 -24.58 -22.52 -17.22
C ALA A 193 -23.10 -22.41 -17.62
N PHE A 194 -22.22 -22.03 -16.67
CA PHE A 194 -20.82 -21.75 -16.94
C PHE A 194 -19.96 -23.02 -16.98
N PRO A 195 -19.21 -23.28 -18.08
CA PRO A 195 -18.42 -24.50 -18.21
C PRO A 195 -17.31 -24.61 -17.16
N PRO A 196 -17.14 -25.76 -16.49
CA PRO A 196 -16.10 -25.95 -15.47
C PRO A 196 -14.66 -25.74 -15.99
N ASP A 197 -14.40 -26.03 -17.26
CA ASP A 197 -13.08 -25.85 -17.85
C ASP A 197 -12.73 -24.37 -18.04
N GLN A 198 -13.71 -23.50 -18.29
CA GLN A 198 -13.53 -22.05 -18.31
C GLN A 198 -13.21 -21.50 -16.91
N LEU A 199 -13.75 -22.10 -15.85
CA LEU A 199 -13.37 -21.75 -14.47
C LEU A 199 -11.91 -22.10 -14.19
N LYS A 200 -11.41 -23.22 -14.71
CA LYS A 200 -10.00 -23.60 -14.59
C LYS A 200 -9.09 -22.59 -15.29
N LEU A 201 -9.49 -22.08 -16.47
CA LEU A 201 -8.75 -21.03 -17.18
C LEU A 201 -8.66 -19.75 -16.37
N LEU A 202 -9.70 -19.35 -15.66
CA LEU A 202 -9.65 -18.21 -14.72
C LEU A 202 -8.63 -18.43 -13.60
N CYS A 203 -8.44 -19.67 -13.15
CA CYS A 203 -7.44 -19.97 -12.13
C CYS A 203 -6.02 -19.93 -12.68
N HIS A 204 -5.81 -20.43 -13.91
CA HIS A 204 -4.49 -20.50 -14.54
C HIS A 204 -4.62 -20.68 -16.05
N GLY A 205 -3.77 -20.01 -16.80
CA GLY A 205 -3.65 -20.17 -18.26
C GLY A 205 -4.04 -18.96 -19.07
N LEU A 206 -4.56 -17.90 -18.45
CA LEU A 206 -4.86 -16.65 -19.14
C LEU A 206 -3.64 -15.74 -19.26
N SER A 207 -3.67 -14.87 -20.26
CA SER A 207 -2.65 -13.83 -20.47
C SER A 207 -3.34 -12.49 -20.77
N LEU A 208 -2.69 -11.39 -20.40
CA LEU A 208 -3.09 -10.03 -20.71
C LEU A 208 -1.91 -9.28 -21.32
N ASP A 209 -2.16 -8.56 -22.42
CA ASP A 209 -1.14 -7.78 -23.14
C ASP A 209 0.11 -8.61 -23.50
N GLY A 210 -0.10 -9.86 -23.91
CA GLY A 210 0.97 -10.79 -24.26
C GLY A 210 1.77 -11.35 -23.09
N GLN A 211 1.38 -11.03 -21.84
CA GLN A 211 2.04 -11.52 -20.63
C GLN A 211 1.17 -12.52 -19.89
N PRO A 212 1.68 -13.70 -19.53
CA PRO A 212 0.94 -14.67 -18.76
C PRO A 212 0.57 -14.08 -17.37
N LEU A 213 -0.60 -14.42 -16.90
CA LEU A 213 -1.06 -14.05 -15.55
C LEU A 213 -0.50 -15.03 -14.52
N ARG A 214 -0.27 -14.53 -13.31
CA ARG A 214 0.01 -15.37 -12.16
C ARG A 214 -1.21 -16.24 -11.84
N PRO A 215 -1.03 -17.47 -11.31
CA PRO A 215 -2.15 -18.29 -10.84
C PRO A 215 -3.03 -17.53 -9.84
N ALA A 216 -4.34 -17.65 -10.03
CA ALA A 216 -5.36 -17.05 -9.17
C ALA A 216 -6.18 -18.16 -8.49
N GLN A 217 -6.72 -17.86 -7.30
CA GLN A 217 -7.75 -18.70 -6.72
C GLN A 217 -9.11 -18.14 -7.15
N VAL A 218 -9.88 -18.94 -7.92
CA VAL A 218 -11.21 -18.54 -8.36
C VAL A 218 -12.19 -19.64 -8.03
N SER A 219 -13.27 -19.29 -7.35
CA SER A 219 -14.32 -20.22 -6.95
C SER A 219 -15.68 -19.52 -6.93
N TRP A 220 -16.76 -20.29 -7.08
CA TRP A 220 -18.10 -19.77 -6.88
C TRP A 220 -18.36 -19.48 -5.41
N GLN A 221 -18.78 -18.25 -5.11
CA GLN A 221 -19.26 -17.82 -3.78
C GLN A 221 -20.75 -18.10 -3.63
N ASN A 222 -21.49 -17.92 -4.71
CA ASN A 222 -22.91 -18.25 -4.88
C ASN A 222 -23.20 -18.37 -6.40
N PRO A 223 -24.44 -18.75 -6.82
CA PRO A 223 -24.72 -18.98 -8.24
C PRO A 223 -24.43 -17.84 -9.22
N GLU A 224 -24.33 -16.60 -8.77
CA GLU A 224 -24.10 -15.41 -9.61
C GLU A 224 -22.80 -14.67 -9.28
N GLN A 225 -22.04 -15.18 -8.31
CA GLN A 225 -20.87 -14.45 -7.81
C GLN A 225 -19.65 -15.34 -7.66
N LEU A 226 -18.55 -14.92 -8.25
CA LEU A 226 -17.23 -15.51 -8.10
C LEU A 226 -16.45 -14.80 -6.98
N ARG A 227 -15.66 -15.59 -6.28
CA ARG A 227 -14.59 -15.14 -5.37
C ARG A 227 -13.27 -15.26 -6.10
N PHE A 228 -12.52 -14.16 -6.23
CA PHE A 228 -11.16 -14.11 -6.77
C PHE A 228 -10.17 -13.77 -5.67
N VAL A 229 -9.04 -14.49 -5.62
CA VAL A 229 -7.87 -14.09 -4.83
C VAL A 229 -6.68 -13.97 -5.77
N LEU A 230 -6.12 -12.77 -5.87
CA LEU A 230 -5.01 -12.42 -6.75
C LEU A 230 -3.81 -11.92 -5.94
N ARG A 231 -2.58 -12.21 -6.43
CA ARG A 231 -1.32 -11.67 -5.91
C ARG A 231 -0.69 -10.62 -6.84
N GLU A 232 -1.41 -10.22 -7.85
CA GLU A 232 -1.02 -9.16 -8.80
C GLU A 232 -2.18 -8.21 -9.06
N GLY A 233 -1.97 -7.14 -9.83
CA GLY A 233 -3.03 -6.18 -10.13
C GLY A 233 -2.77 -5.41 -11.41
N LYS A 234 -3.06 -6.02 -12.57
CA LYS A 234 -3.04 -5.33 -13.86
C LYS A 234 -4.31 -4.48 -14.05
N LYS A 235 -4.23 -3.48 -14.93
CA LYS A 235 -5.38 -2.61 -15.24
C LYS A 235 -6.59 -3.44 -15.66
N ARG A 236 -7.71 -3.30 -14.92
CA ARG A 236 -8.99 -4.00 -15.15
C ARG A 236 -8.85 -5.53 -15.27
N GLN A 237 -7.88 -6.12 -14.56
CA GLN A 237 -7.47 -7.52 -14.73
C GLN A 237 -8.66 -8.49 -14.63
N ILE A 238 -9.43 -8.45 -13.55
CA ILE A 238 -10.54 -9.39 -13.33
C ILE A 238 -11.60 -9.27 -14.45
N ARG A 239 -11.94 -8.05 -14.87
CA ARG A 239 -12.92 -7.84 -15.95
C ARG A 239 -12.44 -8.43 -17.27
N ARG A 240 -11.17 -8.22 -17.61
CA ARG A 240 -10.54 -8.75 -18.82
C ARG A 240 -10.37 -10.27 -18.77
N MET A 241 -10.10 -10.85 -17.59
CA MET A 241 -10.08 -12.31 -17.39
C MET A 241 -11.47 -12.90 -17.61
N CYS A 242 -12.50 -12.30 -17.01
CA CYS A 242 -13.89 -12.75 -17.17
C CYS A 242 -14.35 -12.67 -18.64
N GLU A 243 -14.04 -11.57 -19.33
CA GLU A 243 -14.34 -11.38 -20.75
C GLU A 243 -13.75 -12.47 -21.64
N GLN A 244 -12.50 -12.90 -21.40
CA GLN A 244 -11.85 -13.97 -22.18
C GLN A 244 -12.55 -15.31 -22.06
N VAL A 245 -13.30 -15.55 -21.00
CA VAL A 245 -14.09 -16.78 -20.80
C VAL A 245 -15.59 -16.57 -21.03
N GLY A 246 -15.98 -15.44 -21.61
CA GLY A 246 -17.38 -15.14 -21.94
C GLY A 246 -18.25 -14.66 -20.79
N LEU A 247 -17.66 -14.35 -19.61
CA LEU A 247 -18.36 -13.75 -18.48
C LEU A 247 -18.37 -12.22 -18.59
N PHE A 248 -19.52 -11.61 -18.28
CA PHE A 248 -19.65 -10.16 -18.14
C PHE A 248 -19.72 -9.78 -16.64
N VAL A 249 -18.84 -8.90 -16.19
CA VAL A 249 -18.79 -8.45 -14.79
C VAL A 249 -19.81 -7.34 -14.56
N THR A 250 -20.85 -7.62 -13.81
CA THR A 250 -21.91 -6.66 -13.45
C THR A 250 -21.62 -5.92 -12.14
N GLY A 251 -20.74 -6.47 -11.28
CA GLY A 251 -20.31 -5.83 -10.05
C GLY A 251 -18.98 -6.38 -9.56
N LEU A 252 -18.12 -5.51 -9.01
CA LEU A 252 -16.83 -5.90 -8.47
C LEU A 252 -16.58 -5.19 -7.14
N LYS A 253 -16.34 -5.99 -6.09
CA LYS A 253 -16.07 -5.49 -4.74
C LYS A 253 -14.79 -6.11 -4.19
N ARG A 254 -13.80 -5.28 -3.83
CA ARG A 254 -12.62 -5.75 -3.09
C ARG A 254 -12.95 -5.83 -1.61
N VAL A 255 -12.83 -7.03 -1.04
CA VAL A 255 -13.24 -7.30 0.35
C VAL A 255 -12.07 -7.51 1.31
N ARG A 256 -10.84 -7.81 0.78
CA ARG A 256 -9.66 -8.05 1.60
C ARG A 256 -8.37 -7.64 0.87
N ILE A 257 -7.40 -7.17 1.63
CA ILE A 257 -6.01 -6.95 1.19
C ILE A 257 -5.11 -7.52 2.29
N GLY A 258 -4.26 -8.49 1.97
CA GLY A 258 -3.49 -9.23 2.96
C GLY A 258 -4.40 -9.83 4.02
N GLN A 259 -4.17 -9.50 5.29
CA GLN A 259 -5.01 -9.91 6.42
C GLN A 259 -6.11 -8.90 6.75
N VAL A 260 -6.10 -7.71 6.13
CA VAL A 260 -7.05 -6.63 6.42
C VAL A 260 -8.33 -6.82 5.64
N ASN A 261 -9.42 -7.03 6.36
CA ASN A 261 -10.76 -7.19 5.79
C ASN A 261 -11.53 -5.86 5.74
N LEU A 262 -12.36 -5.70 4.71
CA LEU A 262 -13.32 -4.61 4.63
C LEU A 262 -14.32 -4.66 5.80
N GLY A 263 -14.75 -5.88 6.18
CA GLY A 263 -15.72 -6.10 7.24
C GLY A 263 -17.04 -5.39 6.97
N HIS A 264 -17.57 -4.76 8.03
CA HIS A 264 -18.84 -4.03 7.98
C HIS A 264 -18.68 -2.53 7.67
N LEU A 265 -17.48 -2.08 7.25
CA LEU A 265 -17.27 -0.69 6.87
C LEU A 265 -18.26 -0.27 5.77
N PRO A 266 -19.19 0.70 6.03
CA PRO A 266 -20.21 1.09 5.06
C PRO A 266 -19.60 1.76 3.82
N VAL A 267 -20.31 1.69 2.70
CA VAL A 267 -19.90 2.34 1.44
C VAL A 267 -19.79 3.85 1.65
N GLY A 268 -18.72 4.47 1.16
CA GLY A 268 -18.42 5.90 1.31
C GLY A 268 -17.84 6.28 2.67
N GLN A 269 -17.77 5.36 3.62
CA GLN A 269 -17.18 5.60 4.93
C GLN A 269 -15.72 5.12 5.00
N TRP A 270 -15.01 5.66 6.00
CA TRP A 270 -13.62 5.37 6.23
C TRP A 270 -13.32 5.14 7.72
N ARG A 271 -12.23 4.43 7.98
CA ARG A 271 -11.66 4.24 9.31
C ARG A 271 -10.14 4.26 9.28
N TYR A 272 -9.49 4.47 10.39
CA TYR A 272 -8.06 4.21 10.49
C TYR A 272 -7.77 2.70 10.46
N LEU A 273 -6.59 2.33 9.95
CA LEU A 273 -6.02 1.01 10.18
C LEU A 273 -5.79 0.84 11.69
N ALA A 274 -6.28 -0.24 12.25
CA ALA A 274 -6.12 -0.48 13.68
C ALA A 274 -4.67 -0.95 14.00
N PRO A 275 -4.15 -0.69 15.21
CA PRO A 275 -2.77 -1.05 15.58
C PRO A 275 -2.43 -2.54 15.49
N HIS A 276 -3.43 -3.41 15.56
CA HIS A 276 -3.27 -4.87 15.46
C HIS A 276 -3.48 -5.40 14.04
N GLU A 277 -3.90 -4.56 13.10
CA GLU A 277 -4.10 -4.94 11.69
C GLU A 277 -2.79 -4.78 10.91
N HIS A 278 -2.44 -5.78 10.12
CA HIS A 278 -1.28 -5.82 9.24
C HIS A 278 -1.70 -6.34 7.87
N PHE A 279 -1.00 -5.90 6.83
CA PHE A 279 -1.22 -6.39 5.46
C PHE A 279 -0.42 -7.64 5.14
#